data_94d58c79598f5beefda720d22a3262a7
#
_entry.id   94d58c79598f5beefda720d22a3262a7
#
_cell.length_a   1.000
_cell.length_b   1.000
_cell.length_c   1.000
_cell.angle_alpha   90.00
_cell.angle_beta   90.00
_cell.angle_gamma   90.00
#
_symmetry.space_group_name_H-M   'P 1'
#
loop_
_entity.id
_entity.type
_entity.pdbx_description
1 polymer ?
#
loop_
_entity_poly.entity_id
_entity_poly.type
_entity_poly.pdbx_seq_one_letter_code
_entity_poly.pdbx_strand_id
1 'polypeptide(L)'
;MAGQKRGGSGGNVVAVCRALAEPLAEQAGVSIWDVRFVKEGADWFLRIVIDKEEGVTINDCVEMTHLLNPVLDKADPIAQSYCLEVMSPGIERELTRPEHFEAYQGLPVTVKLYRPDESGRREFVGLLLSSTDDQLVIEDENEQEWTFSRKDVAAVHAVDLWDDDITDQMEE
;
A
#
# COMPACT_ATOMS: atom_id res chain seq x y z
N MET A 1 22.67 -24.81 -2.42
CA MET A 1 22.53 -24.51 -2.57
C MET A 1 22.19 -23.73 -2.91
N ALA A 2 22.23 -23.44 -2.86
CA ALA A 2 22.03 -22.78 -2.97
C ALA A 2 21.55 -22.09 -3.66
N GLY A 3 21.41 -21.80 -3.93
CA GLY A 3 21.00 -21.18 -4.53
C GLY A 3 20.39 -20.68 -5.19
N GLN A 4 19.90 -20.73 -5.35
CA GLN A 4 19.38 -20.33 -5.93
C GLN A 4 18.63 -19.42 -5.90
N LYS A 5 18.59 -19.03 -5.64
CA LYS A 5 18.01 -18.19 -5.56
C LYS A 5 17.55 -17.56 -6.45
N ARG A 6 17.11 -17.60 -6.85
CA ARG A 6 16.79 -17.02 -7.65
C ARG A 6 16.28 -16.11 -7.56
N GLY A 7 16.30 -16.14 -7.39
CA GLY A 7 15.84 -15.11 -7.09
C GLY A 7 15.32 -14.10 -7.83
N GLY A 8 15.30 -13.50 -8.30
CA GLY A 8 14.75 -12.44 -9.01
C GLY A 8 13.30 -12.16 -8.83
N SER A 9 12.60 -12.99 -8.16
CA SER A 9 11.18 -12.75 -7.98
C SER A 9 10.95 -11.78 -6.83
N GLY A 10 10.51 -10.56 -7.16
CA GLY A 10 10.17 -9.58 -6.15
C GLY A 10 9.06 -10.06 -5.25
N GLY A 11 8.14 -10.85 -5.79
CA GLY A 11 7.06 -11.39 -4.99
C GLY A 11 7.53 -12.32 -3.91
N ASN A 12 8.53 -13.14 -4.22
CA ASN A 12 9.09 -14.04 -3.21
C ASN A 12 9.80 -13.29 -2.10
N VAL A 13 10.58 -12.27 -2.46
CA VAL A 13 11.26 -11.43 -1.48
C VAL A 13 10.24 -10.75 -0.58
N VAL A 14 9.18 -10.20 -1.16
CA VAL A 14 8.14 -9.52 -0.40
C VAL A 14 7.50 -10.49 0.59
N ALA A 15 7.16 -11.69 0.14
CA ALA A 15 6.50 -12.67 1.02
C ALA A 15 7.40 -13.04 2.21
N VAL A 16 8.68 -13.28 1.95
CA VAL A 16 9.62 -13.65 3.01
C VAL A 16 9.79 -12.48 3.98
N CYS A 17 9.99 -11.27 3.47
CA CYS A 17 10.19 -10.12 4.33
C CYS A 17 8.94 -9.82 5.16
N ARG A 18 7.76 -9.99 4.56
CA ARG A 18 6.52 -9.80 5.31
C ARG A 18 6.42 -10.80 6.46
N ALA A 19 6.74 -12.05 6.19
CA ALA A 19 6.69 -13.09 7.23
C ALA A 19 7.65 -12.78 8.37
N LEU A 20 8.81 -12.23 8.04
CA LEU A 20 9.78 -11.85 9.08
C LEU A 20 9.31 -10.63 9.86
N ALA A 21 8.61 -9.71 9.21
CA ALA A 21 8.21 -8.47 9.84
C ALA A 21 6.97 -8.60 10.72
N GLU A 22 6.09 -9.54 10.41
CA GLU A 22 4.81 -9.65 11.13
C GLU A 22 4.96 -9.80 12.65
N PRO A 23 5.77 -10.76 13.15
CA PRO A 23 5.92 -10.89 14.59
C PRO A 23 6.57 -9.67 15.23
N LEU A 24 7.44 -8.99 14.50
CA LEU A 24 8.08 -7.79 15.02
C LEU A 24 7.09 -6.64 15.10
N ALA A 25 6.18 -6.56 14.15
CA ALA A 25 5.13 -5.54 14.17
C ALA A 25 4.25 -5.72 15.43
N GLU A 26 3.91 -6.97 15.74
CA GLU A 26 3.15 -7.24 16.98
C GLU A 26 3.90 -6.75 18.20
N GLN A 27 5.20 -7.00 18.25
CA GLN A 27 6.03 -6.52 19.33
C GLN A 27 6.00 -5.00 19.46
N ALA A 28 6.02 -4.33 18.34
CA ALA A 28 6.07 -2.86 18.31
C ALA A 28 4.68 -2.23 18.48
N GLY A 29 3.63 -3.04 18.48
CA GLY A 29 2.27 -2.51 18.62
C GLY A 29 1.71 -1.92 17.35
N VAL A 30 2.20 -2.38 16.20
CA VAL A 30 1.74 -1.90 14.90
C VAL A 30 1.36 -3.08 14.02
N SER A 31 0.75 -2.80 12.89
CA SER A 31 0.45 -3.85 11.91
C SER A 31 1.17 -3.53 10.61
N ILE A 32 1.34 -4.56 9.78
CA ILE A 32 1.97 -4.39 8.47
C ILE A 32 0.87 -4.06 7.47
N TRP A 33 0.93 -2.85 6.92
CA TRP A 33 0.00 -2.45 5.88
C TRP A 33 0.42 -3.01 4.52
N ASP A 34 1.70 -2.89 4.20
CA ASP A 34 2.20 -3.33 2.92
C ASP A 34 3.71 -3.55 3.00
N VAL A 35 4.23 -4.37 2.10
CA VAL A 35 5.66 -4.60 1.96
C VAL A 35 5.97 -4.51 0.48
N ARG A 36 6.97 -3.68 0.13
CA ARG A 36 7.36 -3.47 -1.26
C ARG A 36 8.87 -3.59 -1.40
N PHE A 37 9.29 -4.22 -2.46
CA PHE A 37 10.70 -4.29 -2.80
C PHE A 37 10.84 -3.74 -4.21
N VAL A 38 11.40 -2.53 -4.32
CA VAL A 38 11.40 -1.78 -5.57
C VAL A 38 12.79 -1.24 -5.86
N LYS A 39 13.04 -1.04 -7.14
CA LYS A 39 14.28 -0.42 -7.59
C LYS A 39 13.96 0.97 -8.12
N GLU A 40 14.66 1.97 -7.60
CA GLU A 40 14.52 3.35 -8.06
C GLU A 40 15.91 3.86 -8.40
N GLY A 41 16.08 4.21 -9.68
CA GLY A 41 17.41 4.55 -10.15
C GLY A 41 18.32 3.33 -10.05
N ALA A 42 19.44 3.50 -9.38
CA ALA A 42 20.42 2.41 -9.19
C ALA A 42 20.21 1.66 -7.88
N ASP A 43 19.31 2.12 -7.04
CA ASP A 43 19.17 1.61 -5.68
C ASP A 43 17.92 0.78 -5.49
N TRP A 44 18.05 -0.25 -4.65
CA TRP A 44 16.93 -1.08 -4.24
C TRP A 44 16.42 -0.62 -2.88
N PHE A 45 15.12 -0.67 -2.71
CA PHE A 45 14.47 -0.28 -1.44
C PHE A 45 13.52 -1.37 -0.98
N LEU A 46 13.68 -1.75 0.28
CA LEU A 46 12.68 -2.57 0.95
C LEU A 46 11.83 -1.64 1.79
N ARG A 47 10.57 -1.46 1.39
CA ARG A 47 9.67 -0.54 2.07
C ARG A 47 8.65 -1.31 2.86
N ILE A 48 8.65 -1.10 4.16
CA ILE A 48 7.70 -1.70 5.08
C ILE A 48 6.75 -0.60 5.52
N VAL A 49 5.50 -0.72 5.09
CA VAL A 49 4.48 0.26 5.45
C VAL A 49 3.74 -0.28 6.65
N ILE A 50 3.80 0.43 7.76
CA ILE A 50 3.14 0.02 9.01
C ILE A 50 1.96 0.91 9.30
N ASP A 51 1.01 0.37 10.07
CA ASP A 51 -0.20 1.09 10.42
C ASP A 51 -0.48 0.92 11.90
N LYS A 52 -1.24 1.85 12.45
CA LYS A 52 -1.58 1.84 13.87
C LYS A 52 -2.86 2.63 14.04
N GLU A 53 -3.75 2.11 14.89
CA GLU A 53 -5.06 2.72 15.04
C GLU A 53 -5.00 4.19 15.43
N GLU A 54 -4.06 4.53 16.31
CA GLU A 54 -3.90 5.92 16.75
C GLU A 54 -3.07 6.76 15.80
N GLY A 55 -2.57 6.16 14.73
CA GLY A 55 -1.65 6.84 13.83
C GLY A 55 -0.20 6.48 14.13
N VAL A 56 0.57 6.32 13.06
CA VAL A 56 1.97 5.92 13.17
C VAL A 56 2.83 7.15 13.47
N THR A 57 3.69 7.03 14.46
CA THR A 57 4.63 8.10 14.83
C THR A 57 6.01 7.79 14.26
N ILE A 58 6.89 8.81 14.32
CA ILE A 58 8.28 8.61 13.92
C ILE A 58 8.93 7.56 14.82
N ASN A 59 8.60 7.57 16.11
CA ASN A 59 9.14 6.57 17.06
C ASN A 59 8.73 5.16 16.66
N ASP A 60 7.50 4.98 16.20
CA ASP A 60 7.06 3.66 15.76
C ASP A 60 7.93 3.16 14.60
N CYS A 61 8.23 4.03 13.66
CA CYS A 61 9.06 3.67 12.52
C CYS A 61 10.48 3.34 12.95
N VAL A 62 11.03 4.12 13.87
CA VAL A 62 12.38 3.88 14.37
C VAL A 62 12.45 2.55 15.09
N GLU A 63 11.47 2.29 15.96
CA GLU A 63 11.44 1.04 16.69
C GLU A 63 11.35 -0.15 15.77
N MET A 64 10.48 -0.07 14.78
CA MET A 64 10.32 -1.15 13.82
C MET A 64 11.62 -1.39 13.03
N THR A 65 12.29 -0.30 12.66
CA THR A 65 13.56 -0.40 11.96
C THR A 65 14.59 -1.12 12.81
N HIS A 66 14.67 -0.78 14.09
CA HIS A 66 15.62 -1.43 15.01
C HIS A 66 15.33 -2.91 15.18
N LEU A 67 14.06 -3.28 15.16
CA LEU A 67 13.70 -4.69 15.26
C LEU A 67 13.99 -5.45 13.99
N LEU A 68 13.79 -4.80 12.84
CA LEU A 68 13.95 -5.45 11.55
C LEU A 68 15.40 -5.67 11.15
N ASN A 69 16.29 -4.71 11.45
CA ASN A 69 17.65 -4.79 10.96
C ASN A 69 18.36 -6.09 11.34
N PRO A 70 18.38 -6.49 12.63
CA PRO A 70 19.10 -7.74 12.96
C PRO A 70 18.43 -8.97 12.38
N VAL A 71 17.11 -8.96 12.26
CA VAL A 71 16.37 -10.10 11.70
C VAL A 71 16.67 -10.23 10.21
N LEU A 72 16.68 -9.12 9.50
CA LEU A 72 16.97 -9.14 8.07
C LEU A 72 18.43 -9.50 7.80
N ASP A 73 19.34 -9.01 8.64
CA ASP A 73 20.75 -9.36 8.50
C ASP A 73 20.98 -10.85 8.68
N LYS A 74 20.30 -11.44 9.64
CA LYS A 74 20.47 -12.85 9.93
C LYS A 74 19.81 -13.73 8.86
N ALA A 75 18.61 -13.38 8.44
CA ALA A 75 17.87 -14.17 7.46
C ALA A 75 18.41 -13.97 6.04
N ASP A 76 18.92 -12.77 5.77
CA ASP A 76 19.53 -12.41 4.49
C ASP A 76 18.66 -12.81 3.28
N PRO A 77 17.41 -12.34 3.24
CA PRO A 77 16.49 -12.79 2.18
C PRO A 77 16.69 -12.06 0.85
N ILE A 78 17.49 -11.03 0.82
CA ILE A 78 17.64 -10.19 -0.37
C ILE A 78 19.09 -10.25 -0.83
N ALA A 79 19.27 -10.65 -2.10
CA ALA A 79 20.61 -10.81 -2.66
C ALA A 79 21.29 -9.48 -2.96
N GLN A 80 20.50 -8.48 -3.35
CA GLN A 80 21.04 -7.17 -3.72
C GLN A 80 21.29 -6.32 -2.48
N SER A 81 22.15 -5.33 -2.62
CA SER A 81 22.24 -4.27 -1.62
C SER A 81 20.95 -3.46 -1.67
N TYR A 82 20.46 -3.07 -0.52
CA TYR A 82 19.19 -2.36 -0.46
C TYR A 82 19.14 -1.44 0.75
N CYS A 83 18.23 -0.49 0.70
CA CYS A 83 17.93 0.38 1.84
C CYS A 83 16.61 -0.04 2.45
N LEU A 84 16.59 -0.14 3.78
CA LEU A 84 15.36 -0.44 4.50
C LEU A 84 14.66 0.87 4.85
N GLU A 85 13.40 0.99 4.47
CA GLU A 85 12.58 2.14 4.82
C GLU A 85 11.32 1.65 5.50
N VAL A 86 11.07 2.15 6.70
CA VAL A 86 9.83 1.88 7.44
C VAL A 86 9.04 3.17 7.45
N MET A 87 7.78 3.10 7.03
CA MET A 87 7.01 4.32 6.83
C MET A 87 5.55 4.10 7.19
N SER A 88 4.84 5.21 7.40
CA SER A 88 3.40 5.17 7.57
C SER A 88 2.71 5.14 6.21
N PRO A 89 1.43 4.75 6.16
CA PRO A 89 0.72 4.71 4.89
C PRO A 89 0.50 6.09 4.27
N GLY A 90 0.51 7.13 5.10
CA GLY A 90 0.25 8.46 4.61
C GLY A 90 -1.23 8.73 4.43
N ILE A 91 -1.54 9.90 3.90
CA ILE A 91 -2.92 10.32 3.69
C ILE A 91 -3.53 9.57 2.52
N GLU A 92 -2.79 9.47 1.43
CA GLU A 92 -3.24 8.77 0.23
C GLU A 92 -2.61 7.40 0.17
N ARG A 93 -3.09 6.49 1.00
CA ARG A 93 -2.53 5.13 1.01
C ARG A 93 -3.08 4.33 -0.16
N GLU A 94 -2.20 3.55 -0.75
CA GLU A 94 -2.58 2.71 -1.89
C GLU A 94 -3.15 1.38 -1.42
N LEU A 95 -4.28 1.00 -2.00
CA LEU A 95 -4.93 -0.28 -1.68
C LEU A 95 -4.44 -1.33 -2.67
N THR A 96 -3.69 -2.29 -2.17
CA THR A 96 -3.05 -3.29 -3.05
C THR A 96 -3.44 -4.73 -2.71
N ARG A 97 -3.96 -4.97 -1.52
CA ARG A 97 -4.25 -6.32 -1.07
C ARG A 97 -5.74 -6.46 -0.79
N PRO A 98 -6.29 -7.69 -0.89
CA PRO A 98 -7.73 -7.87 -0.65
C PRO A 98 -8.20 -7.32 0.68
N GLU A 99 -7.40 -7.48 1.74
CA GLU A 99 -7.79 -6.96 3.05
C GLU A 99 -7.86 -5.44 3.07
N HIS A 100 -7.09 -4.76 2.21
CA HIS A 100 -7.18 -3.31 2.10
C HIS A 100 -8.55 -2.90 1.58
N PHE A 101 -9.01 -3.60 0.55
CA PHE A 101 -10.31 -3.27 -0.05
C PHE A 101 -11.45 -3.59 0.90
N GLU A 102 -11.31 -4.65 1.67
CA GLU A 102 -12.31 -4.96 2.68
C GLU A 102 -12.41 -3.86 3.72
N ALA A 103 -11.25 -3.38 4.18
CA ALA A 103 -11.21 -2.36 5.21
C ALA A 103 -11.80 -1.05 4.73
N TYR A 104 -11.72 -0.78 3.43
CA TYR A 104 -12.19 0.49 2.87
C TYR A 104 -13.53 0.41 2.19
N GLN A 105 -14.23 -0.70 2.33
CA GLN A 105 -15.57 -0.83 1.76
C GLN A 105 -16.48 0.21 2.40
N GLY A 106 -17.16 0.99 1.54
CA GLY A 106 -18.00 2.07 2.00
C GLY A 106 -17.27 3.38 2.22
N LEU A 107 -15.97 3.41 2.00
CA LEU A 107 -15.16 4.60 2.20
C LEU A 107 -14.68 5.16 0.86
N PRO A 108 -14.33 6.45 0.82
CA PRO A 108 -13.94 7.07 -0.44
C PRO A 108 -12.57 6.62 -0.92
N VAL A 109 -12.48 6.36 -2.21
CA VAL A 109 -11.24 5.97 -2.85
C VAL A 109 -11.11 6.69 -4.19
N THR A 110 -9.87 6.78 -4.68
CA THR A 110 -9.58 7.24 -6.03
C THR A 110 -9.13 6.06 -6.86
N VAL A 111 -9.78 5.84 -8.00
CA VAL A 111 -9.41 4.78 -8.93
C VAL A 111 -8.69 5.40 -10.10
N LYS A 112 -7.49 4.90 -10.40
CA LYS A 112 -6.71 5.37 -11.54
C LYS A 112 -6.60 4.26 -12.57
N LEU A 113 -6.86 4.61 -13.82
CA LEU A 113 -6.86 3.65 -14.92
C LEU A 113 -5.55 3.75 -15.71
N TYR A 114 -5.14 2.61 -16.30
CA TYR A 114 -4.00 2.62 -17.21
C TYR A 114 -4.26 3.47 -18.44
N ARG A 115 -5.51 3.46 -18.91
CA ARG A 115 -5.92 4.18 -20.10
C ARG A 115 -7.18 4.98 -19.79
N PRO A 116 -7.34 6.14 -20.43
CA PRO A 116 -8.59 6.89 -20.24
C PRO A 116 -9.78 6.10 -20.74
N ASP A 117 -10.94 6.36 -20.11
CA ASP A 117 -12.17 5.75 -20.58
C ASP A 117 -12.69 6.47 -21.83
N GLU A 118 -13.90 6.14 -22.21
CA GLU A 118 -14.49 6.72 -23.43
C GLU A 118 -14.59 8.23 -23.35
N SER A 119 -14.74 8.77 -22.16
CA SER A 119 -14.85 10.22 -21.96
C SER A 119 -13.51 10.89 -21.79
N GLY A 120 -12.42 10.13 -21.77
CA GLY A 120 -11.08 10.66 -21.58
C GLY A 120 -10.63 10.76 -20.14
N ARG A 121 -11.39 10.19 -19.21
CA ARG A 121 -11.06 10.25 -17.79
C ARG A 121 -10.20 9.06 -17.39
N ARG A 122 -9.21 9.34 -16.58
CA ARG A 122 -8.34 8.31 -16.01
C ARG A 122 -8.53 8.17 -14.52
N GLU A 123 -9.15 9.14 -13.89
CA GLU A 123 -9.31 9.15 -12.42
C GLU A 123 -10.77 9.27 -12.07
N PHE A 124 -11.19 8.45 -11.12
CA PHE A 124 -12.55 8.46 -10.63
C PHE A 124 -12.51 8.43 -9.11
N VAL A 125 -13.34 9.25 -8.48
CA VAL A 125 -13.44 9.30 -7.02
C VAL A 125 -14.85 8.87 -6.62
N GLY A 126 -14.94 8.00 -5.63
CA GLY A 126 -16.23 7.55 -5.15
C GLY A 126 -16.08 6.63 -3.96
N LEU A 127 -17.21 6.21 -3.43
CA LEU A 127 -17.23 5.25 -2.32
C LEU A 127 -17.01 3.86 -2.88
N LEU A 128 -16.16 3.10 -2.24
CA LEU A 128 -15.90 1.73 -2.66
C LEU A 128 -17.06 0.85 -2.26
N LEU A 129 -17.78 0.32 -3.25
CA LEU A 129 -18.92 -0.54 -2.97
C LEU A 129 -18.54 -2.00 -2.90
N SER A 130 -17.73 -2.46 -3.86
CA SER A 130 -17.29 -3.85 -3.84
C SER A 130 -16.00 -4.01 -4.61
N SER A 131 -15.29 -5.08 -4.29
CA SER A 131 -14.04 -5.40 -4.95
C SER A 131 -13.92 -6.92 -5.00
N THR A 132 -13.76 -7.44 -6.22
CA THR A 132 -13.49 -8.87 -6.42
C THR A 132 -12.20 -9.00 -7.22
N ASP A 133 -11.82 -10.22 -7.51
CA ASP A 133 -10.63 -10.46 -8.32
C ASP A 133 -10.80 -9.90 -9.73
N ASP A 134 -12.03 -9.78 -10.19
CA ASP A 134 -12.31 -9.39 -11.57
C ASP A 134 -12.78 -7.94 -11.71
N GLN A 135 -13.43 -7.40 -10.71
CA GLN A 135 -14.11 -6.11 -10.84
C GLN A 135 -13.97 -5.26 -9.61
N LEU A 136 -14.07 -3.95 -9.84
CA LEU A 136 -14.08 -2.96 -8.79
C LEU A 136 -15.27 -2.04 -9.06
N VAL A 137 -16.10 -1.80 -8.03
CA VAL A 137 -17.29 -0.96 -8.17
C VAL A 137 -17.23 0.19 -7.18
N ILE A 138 -17.43 1.40 -7.69
CA ILE A 138 -17.51 2.58 -6.83
C ILE A 138 -18.80 3.33 -7.13
N GLU A 139 -19.20 4.18 -6.20
CA GLU A 139 -20.39 5.04 -6.37
C GLU A 139 -19.95 6.49 -6.23
N ASP A 140 -20.23 7.30 -7.25
CA ASP A 140 -19.80 8.69 -7.21
C ASP A 140 -20.80 9.56 -6.45
N GLU A 141 -20.54 10.85 -6.41
CA GLU A 141 -21.35 11.79 -5.63
C GLU A 141 -22.75 11.94 -6.18
N ASN A 142 -22.99 11.52 -7.41
CA ASN A 142 -24.30 11.55 -8.03
C ASN A 142 -25.04 10.22 -7.86
N GLU A 143 -24.52 9.35 -7.01
CA GLU A 143 -25.09 8.03 -6.77
C GLU A 143 -25.04 7.14 -8.00
N GLN A 144 -24.14 7.43 -8.90
CA GLN A 144 -23.92 6.61 -10.09
C GLN A 144 -22.83 5.60 -9.82
N GLU A 145 -23.10 4.34 -10.18
CA GLU A 145 -22.13 3.27 -9.99
C GLU A 145 -21.22 3.17 -11.21
N TRP A 146 -19.95 2.99 -10.93
CA TRP A 146 -18.94 2.77 -11.95
C TRP A 146 -18.27 1.42 -11.70
N THR A 147 -18.29 0.58 -12.73
CA THR A 147 -17.66 -0.74 -12.64
C THR A 147 -16.43 -0.78 -13.52
N PHE A 148 -15.33 -1.21 -12.94
CA PHE A 148 -14.05 -1.30 -13.64
C PHE A 148 -13.56 -2.73 -13.63
N SER A 149 -12.99 -3.17 -14.76
CA SER A 149 -12.27 -4.43 -14.79
C SER A 149 -10.94 -4.25 -14.06
N ARG A 150 -10.60 -5.19 -13.18
CA ARG A 150 -9.38 -5.05 -12.39
C ARG A 150 -8.15 -4.90 -13.26
N LYS A 151 -8.14 -5.52 -14.43
CA LYS A 151 -6.99 -5.41 -15.33
C LYS A 151 -6.82 -4.01 -15.90
N ASP A 152 -7.87 -3.19 -15.89
CA ASP A 152 -7.79 -1.82 -16.38
C ASP A 152 -7.39 -0.83 -15.30
N VAL A 153 -7.40 -1.25 -14.04
CA VAL A 153 -7.13 -0.38 -12.91
C VAL A 153 -5.64 -0.37 -12.61
N ALA A 154 -5.02 0.81 -12.72
CA ALA A 154 -3.60 0.97 -12.43
C ALA A 154 -3.35 1.06 -10.94
N ALA A 155 -4.20 1.79 -10.21
CA ALA A 155 -4.01 1.99 -8.78
C ALA A 155 -5.31 2.43 -8.15
N VAL A 156 -5.47 2.12 -6.86
CA VAL A 156 -6.58 2.59 -6.05
C VAL A 156 -5.98 3.18 -4.78
N HIS A 157 -6.34 4.42 -4.47
CA HIS A 157 -5.84 5.11 -3.29
C HIS A 157 -6.97 5.52 -2.38
N ALA A 158 -6.73 5.45 -1.07
CA ALA A 158 -7.66 6.00 -0.11
C ALA A 158 -7.69 7.52 -0.22
N VAL A 159 -8.85 8.12 0.03
CA VAL A 159 -9.00 9.58 -0.01
C VAL A 159 -9.29 10.05 1.41
N ASP A 160 -8.59 11.10 1.81
CA ASP A 160 -8.83 11.72 3.11
C ASP A 160 -9.77 12.91 2.91
N LEU A 161 -11.04 12.64 3.08
CA LEU A 161 -12.06 13.67 2.88
C LEU A 161 -11.93 14.83 3.85
N TRP A 162 -11.35 14.55 5.02
CA TRP A 162 -11.22 15.61 6.02
C TRP A 162 -10.31 16.72 5.54
N ASP A 163 -9.19 16.33 4.96
CA ASP A 163 -8.23 17.31 4.46
C ASP A 163 -8.82 18.11 3.30
N ASP A 164 -9.47 17.43 2.40
CA ASP A 164 -10.06 18.09 1.24
C ASP A 164 -11.12 19.08 1.64
N ASP A 165 -12.00 18.67 2.55
CA ASP A 165 -13.06 19.55 3.01
C ASP A 165 -12.52 20.81 3.68
N ILE A 166 -11.52 20.61 4.52
CA ILE A 166 -10.94 21.74 5.24
C ILE A 166 -10.29 22.70 4.27
N THR A 167 -9.57 22.18 3.31
CA THR A 167 -8.88 23.02 2.34
C THR A 167 -9.87 23.83 1.53
N ASP A 168 -10.92 23.20 1.07
CA ASP A 168 -11.93 23.87 0.28
C ASP A 168 -12.59 25.01 1.05
N GLN A 169 -12.90 24.74 2.31
CA GLN A 169 -13.55 25.75 3.14
C GLN A 169 -12.63 26.93 3.41
N MET A 170 -11.36 26.67 3.53
CA MET A 170 -10.43 27.73 3.83
C MET A 170 -10.16 28.65 2.65
N GLU A 171 -10.34 28.13 1.46
CA GLU A 171 -10.10 28.92 0.26
C GLU A 171 -11.24 29.88 -0.06
N GLU A 172 -12.40 29.62 0.50
CA GLU A 172 -13.54 30.49 0.30
C GLU A 172 -13.65 31.54 1.38
#